data_598e431bd4d58106dae8e6cb2bd1940e
#
_entry.id   598e431bd4d58106dae8e6cb2bd1940e
#
_cell.length_a   1.000
_cell.length_b   1.000
_cell.length_c   1.000
_cell.angle_alpha   90.00
_cell.angle_beta   90.00
_cell.angle_gamma   90.00
#
_symmetry.space_group_name_H-M   'P 1'
#
loop_
_entity.id
_entity.type
_entity.pdbx_description
1 polymer ?
#
loop_
_entity_poly.entity_id
_entity_poly.type
_entity_poly.pdbx_seq_one_letter_code
_entity_poly.pdbx_strand_id
1 'polypeptide(L)'
;IYSSDDLIRMLKLQLFRESDCEVILTVILYMLFYRRKVIYMIGVIVNTVAVLIGSGIGLLLKKGIPEKWTDLIMKGIGLCTIYIGMSSAFEGSQTLVLIVSIVLGVIIGAALDLDRRLNSFAERLEKRFSKEGEKVSVAEGFVTSSLLFCVGALTVVGSLQAGLTGDNEMLFTKSTLDFISSIVFAASLGIGVMFSAGFVFFFQGLIVVCAGFLSPLLSDAIIAEMTSAGGLLIFALGLNLLGITKLKVMNYIPAIFMPIALMPLYNWVSSLL
;
A
#
# COMPACT_ATOMS: atom_id res chain seq x y z
N ILE A 1 7.19 -34.23 14.20
CA ILE A 1 6.64 -32.86 14.12
C ILE A 1 5.15 -33.05 13.90
N TYR A 2 4.37 -32.98 14.98
CA TYR A 2 2.91 -33.12 14.91
C TYR A 2 2.30 -31.84 14.35
N SER A 3 1.37 -31.97 13.39
CA SER A 3 0.58 -30.86 12.90
C SER A 3 -0.27 -30.26 14.03
N SER A 4 -0.46 -28.95 13.99
CA SER A 4 -1.35 -28.23 14.92
C SER A 4 -2.75 -28.85 14.99
N ASP A 5 -3.20 -29.51 13.93
CA ASP A 5 -4.50 -30.20 13.84
C ASP A 5 -4.51 -31.52 14.59
N ASP A 6 -3.36 -32.22 14.66
CA ASP A 6 -3.21 -33.45 15.42
C ASP A 6 -3.21 -33.17 16.94
N LEU A 7 -2.60 -32.05 17.35
CA LEU A 7 -2.60 -31.60 18.73
C LEU A 7 -4.04 -31.21 19.21
N ILE A 8 -4.78 -30.55 18.34
CA ILE A 8 -6.18 -30.17 18.58
C ILE A 8 -7.08 -31.42 18.66
N ARG A 9 -6.84 -32.44 17.82
CA ARG A 9 -7.55 -33.71 17.91
C ARG A 9 -7.23 -34.48 19.20
N MET A 10 -5.94 -34.52 19.59
CA MET A 10 -5.54 -35.17 20.84
C MET A 10 -6.09 -34.49 22.10
N LEU A 11 -6.06 -33.14 22.10
CA LEU A 11 -6.69 -32.36 23.19
C LEU A 11 -8.20 -32.55 23.26
N LYS A 12 -8.92 -32.64 22.13
CA LYS A 12 -10.34 -32.98 22.10
C LYS A 12 -10.65 -34.37 22.71
N LEU A 13 -9.79 -35.36 22.48
CA LEU A 13 -10.00 -36.72 22.96
C LEU A 13 -9.65 -36.91 24.48
N GLN A 14 -8.76 -36.11 25.03
CA GLN A 14 -8.37 -36.19 26.46
C GLN A 14 -9.22 -35.34 27.42
N LEU A 15 -9.93 -34.33 26.92
CA LEU A 15 -10.65 -33.33 27.74
C LEU A 15 -12.16 -33.52 27.81
N PHE A 16 -12.71 -34.68 27.37
CA PHE A 16 -14.15 -34.96 27.34
C PHE A 16 -14.74 -35.37 28.73
N ARG A 17 -14.29 -34.70 29.78
CA ARG A 17 -14.88 -34.94 31.12
C ARG A 17 -14.87 -33.65 31.97
N GLU A 18 -16.07 -33.03 32.04
CA GLU A 18 -16.46 -31.90 32.91
C GLU A 18 -16.60 -30.53 32.23
N SER A 19 -17.65 -29.84 32.55
CA SER A 19 -18.13 -28.57 31.96
C SER A 19 -17.13 -27.38 31.96
N ASP A 20 -16.11 -27.44 32.80
CA ASP A 20 -15.05 -26.40 32.86
C ASP A 20 -14.02 -26.58 31.75
N CYS A 21 -13.92 -27.75 31.14
CA CYS A 21 -12.98 -28.06 30.07
C CYS A 21 -13.36 -27.44 28.73
N GLU A 22 -14.65 -27.29 28.43
CA GLU A 22 -15.09 -26.63 27.18
C GLU A 22 -14.73 -25.15 27.15
N VAL A 23 -14.83 -24.48 28.30
CA VAL A 23 -14.45 -23.05 28.40
C VAL A 23 -12.94 -22.88 28.24
N ILE A 24 -12.14 -23.73 28.90
CA ILE A 24 -10.67 -23.69 28.79
C ILE A 24 -10.24 -24.01 27.36
N LEU A 25 -10.83 -25.01 26.70
CA LEU A 25 -10.54 -25.37 25.32
C LEU A 25 -10.91 -24.24 24.35
N THR A 26 -12.06 -23.61 24.58
CA THR A 26 -12.52 -22.45 23.76
C THR A 26 -11.59 -21.27 23.95
N VAL A 27 -11.13 -20.97 25.16
CA VAL A 27 -10.16 -19.89 25.42
C VAL A 27 -8.80 -20.22 24.83
N ILE A 28 -8.31 -21.46 24.91
CA ILE A 28 -7.05 -21.89 24.29
C ILE A 28 -7.15 -21.81 22.76
N LEU A 29 -8.24 -22.29 22.16
CA LEU A 29 -8.50 -22.19 20.73
C LEU A 29 -8.61 -20.74 20.28
N TYR A 30 -9.27 -19.89 21.05
CA TYR A 30 -9.36 -18.45 20.80
C TYR A 30 -7.99 -17.78 20.90
N MET A 31 -7.18 -18.10 21.92
CA MET A 31 -5.80 -17.60 22.05
C MET A 31 -4.89 -18.08 20.91
N LEU A 32 -4.98 -19.34 20.49
CA LEU A 32 -4.22 -19.89 19.39
C LEU A 32 -4.64 -19.25 18.04
N PHE A 33 -5.95 -19.04 17.86
CA PHE A 33 -6.48 -18.37 16.66
C PHE A 33 -6.10 -16.89 16.62
N TYR A 34 -6.15 -16.21 17.78
CA TYR A 34 -5.72 -14.81 17.92
C TYR A 34 -4.20 -14.67 17.70
N ARG A 35 -3.42 -15.59 18.26
CA ARG A 35 -1.95 -15.63 18.10
C ARG A 35 -1.55 -15.86 16.64
N ARG A 36 -2.25 -16.73 15.89
CA ARG A 36 -2.04 -16.89 14.44
C ARG A 36 -2.35 -15.60 13.70
N LYS A 37 -3.48 -14.96 13.94
CA LYS A 37 -3.82 -13.68 13.27
C LYS A 37 -2.78 -12.58 13.52
N VAL A 38 -2.23 -12.51 14.73
CA VAL A 38 -1.17 -11.54 15.05
C VAL A 38 0.10 -11.83 14.23
N ILE A 39 0.50 -13.10 14.07
CA ILE A 39 1.68 -13.47 13.27
C ILE A 39 1.52 -13.03 11.82
N TYR A 40 0.34 -13.21 11.23
CA TYR A 40 0.05 -12.77 9.85
C TYR A 40 0.11 -11.25 9.68
N MET A 41 -0.19 -10.49 10.72
CA MET A 41 -0.21 -9.02 10.70
C MET A 41 1.11 -8.36 11.12
N ILE A 42 2.09 -9.13 11.63
CA ILE A 42 3.36 -8.56 12.15
C ILE A 42 4.07 -7.72 11.10
N GLY A 43 4.21 -8.22 9.86
CA GLY A 43 4.85 -7.47 8.78
C GLY A 43 4.17 -6.14 8.49
N VAL A 44 2.83 -6.13 8.49
CA VAL A 44 2.04 -4.90 8.28
C VAL A 44 2.26 -3.89 9.42
N ILE A 45 2.25 -4.38 10.67
CA ILE A 45 2.49 -3.53 11.85
C ILE A 45 3.90 -2.95 11.80
N VAL A 46 4.91 -3.77 11.52
CA VAL A 46 6.31 -3.34 11.42
C VAL A 46 6.46 -2.30 10.32
N ASN A 47 5.86 -2.51 9.15
CA ASN A 47 5.90 -1.54 8.06
C ASN A 47 5.23 -0.22 8.43
N THR A 48 4.04 -0.29 9.04
CA THR A 48 3.33 0.91 9.52
C THR A 48 4.15 1.70 10.52
N VAL A 49 4.75 1.03 11.50
CA VAL A 49 5.61 1.66 12.51
C VAL A 49 6.87 2.24 11.87
N ALA A 50 7.46 1.53 10.92
CA ALA A 50 8.62 2.01 10.15
C ALA A 50 8.31 3.33 9.43
N VAL A 51 7.17 3.41 8.72
CA VAL A 51 6.73 4.64 8.05
C VAL A 51 6.45 5.75 9.05
N LEU A 52 5.82 5.47 10.20
CA LEU A 52 5.56 6.46 11.24
C LEU A 52 6.86 7.04 11.83
N ILE A 53 7.80 6.17 12.21
CA ILE A 53 9.08 6.59 12.80
C ILE A 53 9.90 7.34 11.77
N GLY A 54 10.02 6.80 10.55
CA GLY A 54 10.76 7.45 9.47
C GLY A 54 10.17 8.82 9.13
N SER A 55 8.84 8.94 9.02
CA SER A 55 8.16 10.22 8.81
C SER A 55 8.39 11.20 9.96
N GLY A 56 8.39 10.71 11.21
CA GLY A 56 8.70 11.53 12.38
C GLY A 56 10.12 12.11 12.33
N ILE A 57 11.12 11.28 11.99
CA ILE A 57 12.51 11.71 11.80
C ILE A 57 12.58 12.73 10.65
N GLY A 58 11.96 12.45 9.50
CA GLY A 58 11.93 13.36 8.36
C GLY A 58 11.35 14.73 8.68
N LEU A 59 10.25 14.78 9.44
CA LEU A 59 9.64 16.04 9.91
C LEU A 59 10.54 16.82 10.85
N LEU A 60 11.33 16.14 11.69
CA LEU A 60 12.32 16.81 12.53
C LEU A 60 13.45 17.41 11.69
N LEU A 61 13.92 16.67 10.68
CA LEU A 61 14.96 17.15 9.76
C LEU A 61 14.47 18.34 8.93
N LYS A 62 13.19 18.35 8.51
CA LYS A 62 12.58 19.46 7.76
C LYS A 62 12.79 20.82 8.43
N LYS A 63 12.71 20.87 9.75
CA LYS A 63 12.89 22.12 10.53
C LYS A 63 14.29 22.74 10.42
N GLY A 64 15.30 21.95 10.04
CA GLY A 64 16.69 22.39 9.88
C GLY A 64 17.07 22.75 8.45
N ILE A 65 16.19 22.54 7.46
CA ILE A 65 16.50 22.77 6.05
C ILE A 65 16.16 24.21 5.68
N PRO A 66 17.14 25.02 5.22
CA PRO A 66 16.89 26.39 4.72
C PRO A 66 15.94 26.35 3.51
N GLU A 67 15.07 27.36 3.39
CA GLU A 67 14.07 27.43 2.28
C GLU A 67 14.67 27.32 0.87
N LYS A 68 15.88 27.88 0.67
CA LYS A 68 16.59 27.80 -0.60
C LYS A 68 16.92 26.37 -1.06
N TRP A 69 17.05 25.43 -0.10
CA TRP A 69 17.34 24.03 -0.41
C TRP A 69 16.07 23.21 -0.60
N THR A 70 14.95 23.65 -0.02
CA THR A 70 13.67 22.93 -0.08
C THR A 70 13.20 22.71 -1.53
N ASP A 71 13.28 23.75 -2.38
CA ASP A 71 12.88 23.64 -3.80
C ASP A 71 13.79 22.68 -4.60
N LEU A 72 15.11 22.72 -4.34
CA LEU A 72 16.07 21.80 -4.96
C LEU A 72 15.82 20.35 -4.54
N ILE A 73 15.57 20.12 -3.25
CA ILE A 73 15.28 18.81 -2.70
C ILE A 73 13.97 18.27 -3.28
N MET A 74 12.93 19.11 -3.36
CA MET A 74 11.64 18.73 -3.97
C MET A 74 11.80 18.31 -5.44
N LYS A 75 12.59 19.04 -6.22
CA LYS A 75 12.90 18.67 -7.60
C LYS A 75 13.68 17.36 -7.68
N GLY A 76 14.65 17.16 -6.79
CA GLY A 76 15.38 15.90 -6.68
C GLY A 76 14.46 14.71 -6.38
N ILE A 77 13.52 14.89 -5.45
CA ILE A 77 12.50 13.88 -5.13
C ILE A 77 11.58 13.63 -6.33
N GLY A 78 11.15 14.69 -7.04
CA GLY A 78 10.38 14.55 -8.26
C GLY A 78 11.08 13.67 -9.29
N LEU A 79 12.39 13.85 -9.50
CA LEU A 79 13.19 12.98 -10.38
C LEU A 79 13.25 11.54 -9.91
N CYS A 80 13.47 11.31 -8.60
CA CYS A 80 13.45 9.96 -8.03
C CYS A 80 12.08 9.30 -8.19
N THR A 81 11.00 10.05 -7.98
CA THR A 81 9.62 9.57 -8.14
C THR A 81 9.35 9.19 -9.61
N ILE A 82 9.83 9.98 -10.57
CA ILE A 82 9.76 9.64 -12.00
C ILE A 82 10.48 8.32 -12.27
N TYR A 83 11.72 8.15 -11.77
CA TYR A 83 12.48 6.93 -11.95
C TYR A 83 11.75 5.70 -11.38
N ILE A 84 11.24 5.79 -10.16
CA ILE A 84 10.47 4.71 -9.52
C ILE A 84 9.20 4.41 -10.33
N GLY A 85 8.46 5.44 -10.74
CA GLY A 85 7.26 5.31 -11.55
C GLY A 85 7.52 4.63 -12.89
N MET A 86 8.58 5.02 -13.59
CA MET A 86 8.98 4.37 -14.85
C MET A 86 9.40 2.92 -14.63
N SER A 87 10.22 2.64 -13.62
CA SER A 87 10.64 1.27 -13.31
C SER A 87 9.43 0.37 -13.08
N SER A 88 8.48 0.80 -12.27
CA SER A 88 7.25 0.04 -12.01
C SER A 88 6.33 -0.05 -13.23
N ALA A 89 6.28 0.99 -14.07
CA ALA A 89 5.47 0.97 -15.29
C ALA A 89 5.94 -0.08 -16.31
N PHE A 90 7.20 -0.46 -16.29
CA PHE A 90 7.77 -1.49 -17.17
C PHE A 90 7.63 -2.92 -16.62
N GLU A 91 7.08 -3.13 -15.43
CA GLU A 91 6.83 -4.48 -14.90
C GLU A 91 5.69 -5.21 -15.64
N GLY A 92 4.72 -4.48 -16.19
CA GLY A 92 3.64 -5.05 -17.02
C GLY A 92 4.11 -5.42 -18.41
N SER A 93 3.49 -6.43 -18.99
CA SER A 93 3.79 -6.94 -20.33
C SER A 93 2.71 -6.63 -21.37
N GLN A 94 1.48 -6.27 -20.91
CA GLN A 94 0.31 -6.10 -21.77
C GLN A 94 -0.07 -4.62 -21.92
N THR A 95 0.60 -3.93 -22.85
CA THR A 95 0.37 -2.50 -23.11
C THR A 95 -1.11 -2.16 -23.39
N LEU A 96 -1.83 -3.05 -24.06
CA LEU A 96 -3.26 -2.84 -24.33
C LEU A 96 -4.08 -2.82 -23.02
N VAL A 97 -3.81 -3.76 -22.11
CA VAL A 97 -4.47 -3.81 -20.79
C VAL A 97 -4.15 -2.55 -20.00
N LEU A 98 -2.90 -2.10 -20.02
CA LEU A 98 -2.48 -0.85 -19.36
C LEU A 98 -3.25 0.36 -19.88
N ILE A 99 -3.32 0.54 -21.22
CA ILE A 99 -4.01 1.68 -21.85
C ILE A 99 -5.50 1.67 -21.46
N VAL A 100 -6.17 0.53 -21.60
CA VAL A 100 -7.59 0.40 -21.26
C VAL A 100 -7.82 0.63 -19.76
N SER A 101 -6.93 0.14 -18.91
CA SER A 101 -6.98 0.35 -17.45
C SER A 101 -6.92 1.84 -17.10
N ILE A 102 -6.00 2.59 -17.71
CA ILE A 102 -5.86 4.03 -17.47
C ILE A 102 -7.12 4.77 -17.94
N VAL A 103 -7.62 4.49 -19.15
CA VAL A 103 -8.79 5.17 -19.71
C VAL A 103 -10.05 4.88 -18.86
N LEU A 104 -10.34 3.62 -18.58
CA LEU A 104 -11.51 3.26 -17.75
C LEU A 104 -11.35 3.77 -16.31
N GLY A 105 -10.15 3.65 -15.76
CA GLY A 105 -9.85 4.11 -14.41
C GLY A 105 -10.10 5.59 -14.21
N VAL A 106 -9.64 6.44 -15.15
CA VAL A 106 -9.85 7.89 -15.06
C VAL A 106 -11.32 8.26 -15.24
N ILE A 107 -12.06 7.56 -16.11
CA ILE A 107 -13.51 7.79 -16.28
C ILE A 107 -14.25 7.50 -14.98
N ILE A 108 -13.97 6.37 -14.34
CA ILE A 108 -14.57 5.98 -13.06
C ILE A 108 -14.18 6.96 -11.96
N GLY A 109 -12.90 7.29 -11.84
CA GLY A 109 -12.40 8.19 -10.80
C GLY A 109 -12.92 9.63 -10.96
N ALA A 110 -13.05 10.11 -12.20
CA ALA A 110 -13.65 11.41 -12.48
C ALA A 110 -15.16 11.42 -12.19
N ALA A 111 -15.88 10.34 -12.53
CA ALA A 111 -17.30 10.20 -12.21
C ALA A 111 -17.55 10.17 -10.68
N LEU A 112 -16.64 9.59 -9.92
CA LEU A 112 -16.69 9.57 -8.45
C LEU A 112 -16.12 10.84 -7.79
N ASP A 113 -15.53 11.75 -8.57
CA ASP A 113 -14.85 12.97 -8.12
C ASP A 113 -13.84 12.69 -7.00
N LEU A 114 -12.99 11.66 -7.20
CA LEU A 114 -12.06 11.18 -6.18
C LEU A 114 -11.05 12.25 -5.78
N ASP A 115 -10.59 13.05 -6.74
CA ASP A 115 -9.66 14.15 -6.48
C ASP A 115 -10.24 15.15 -5.46
N ARG A 116 -11.47 15.58 -5.65
CA ARG A 116 -12.14 16.51 -4.73
C ARG A 116 -12.37 15.91 -3.35
N ARG A 117 -12.80 14.63 -3.30
CA ARG A 117 -13.08 13.95 -2.02
C ARG A 117 -11.81 13.80 -1.19
N LEU A 118 -10.71 13.39 -1.82
CA LEU A 118 -9.42 13.23 -1.16
C LEU A 118 -8.82 14.57 -0.75
N ASN A 119 -8.90 15.59 -1.60
CA ASN A 119 -8.43 16.92 -1.25
C ASN A 119 -9.25 17.50 -0.07
N SER A 120 -10.58 17.32 -0.06
CA SER A 120 -11.42 17.76 1.08
C SER A 120 -11.11 17.02 2.39
N PHE A 121 -10.73 15.73 2.30
CA PHE A 121 -10.26 14.98 3.47
C PHE A 121 -8.91 15.51 3.97
N ALA A 122 -7.97 15.73 3.06
CA ALA A 122 -6.66 16.26 3.40
C ALA A 122 -6.72 17.70 3.94
N GLU A 123 -7.58 18.58 3.40
CA GLU A 123 -7.81 19.92 3.94
C GLU A 123 -8.33 19.90 5.38
N ARG A 124 -9.15 18.91 5.75
CA ARG A 124 -9.61 18.74 7.14
C ARG A 124 -8.46 18.35 8.07
N LEU A 125 -7.54 17.49 7.58
CA LEU A 125 -6.33 17.13 8.32
C LEU A 125 -5.38 18.33 8.41
N GLU A 126 -5.22 19.09 7.32
CA GLU A 126 -4.36 20.27 7.25
C GLU A 126 -4.78 21.32 8.26
N LYS A 127 -6.06 21.68 8.32
CA LYS A 127 -6.62 22.62 9.31
C LYS A 127 -6.35 22.23 10.76
N ARG A 128 -6.13 20.94 11.03
CA ARG A 128 -5.91 20.42 12.38
C ARG A 128 -4.44 20.27 12.74
N PHE A 129 -3.56 20.07 11.76
CA PHE A 129 -2.16 19.65 11.99
C PHE A 129 -1.11 20.52 11.28
N SER A 130 -1.46 21.31 10.26
CA SER A 130 -0.52 22.15 9.53
C SER A 130 -0.40 23.55 10.14
N LYS A 131 0.80 24.12 10.01
CA LYS A 131 1.02 25.52 10.30
C LYS A 131 0.83 26.36 9.04
N GLU A 132 0.26 27.56 9.18
CA GLU A 132 0.13 28.52 8.08
C GLU A 132 1.51 28.75 7.41
N GLY A 133 1.58 28.61 6.09
CA GLY A 133 2.77 28.87 5.27
C GLY A 133 3.50 27.66 4.69
N GLU A 134 3.00 26.43 4.83
CA GLU A 134 3.59 25.28 4.15
C GLU A 134 3.33 25.32 2.64
N LYS A 135 4.41 25.18 1.83
CA LYS A 135 4.36 25.23 0.35
C LYS A 135 3.75 23.96 -0.28
N VAL A 136 3.75 22.85 0.43
CA VAL A 136 3.28 21.55 -0.06
C VAL A 136 2.01 21.18 0.69
N SER A 137 0.97 20.85 -0.08
CA SER A 137 -0.31 20.40 0.47
C SER A 137 -0.15 19.06 1.21
N VAL A 138 -0.79 18.93 2.37
CA VAL A 138 -0.86 17.66 3.11
C VAL A 138 -1.45 16.56 2.23
N ALA A 139 -2.40 16.92 1.33
CA ALA A 139 -2.97 16.01 0.35
C ALA A 139 -1.91 15.44 -0.58
N GLU A 140 -1.06 16.28 -1.14
CA GLU A 140 0.00 15.88 -2.08
C GLU A 140 1.00 14.93 -1.40
N GLY A 141 1.45 15.28 -0.19
CA GLY A 141 2.33 14.42 0.60
C GLY A 141 1.69 13.07 0.93
N PHE A 142 0.42 13.07 1.36
CA PHE A 142 -0.32 11.85 1.68
C PHE A 142 -0.48 10.93 0.47
N VAL A 143 -0.88 11.47 -0.68
CA VAL A 143 -1.15 10.65 -1.86
C VAL A 143 0.10 10.12 -2.50
N THR A 144 1.10 10.99 -2.68
CA THR A 144 2.39 10.59 -3.22
C THR A 144 2.99 9.44 -2.42
N SER A 145 3.06 9.58 -1.10
CA SER A 145 3.62 8.53 -0.25
C SER A 145 2.73 7.29 -0.18
N SER A 146 1.40 7.43 -0.13
CA SER A 146 0.48 6.28 -0.13
C SER A 146 0.61 5.45 -1.40
N LEU A 147 0.71 6.08 -2.58
CA LEU A 147 0.94 5.36 -3.83
C LEU A 147 2.31 4.70 -3.86
N LEU A 148 3.37 5.42 -3.49
CA LEU A 148 4.74 4.87 -3.45
C LEU A 148 4.85 3.67 -2.51
N PHE A 149 4.19 3.71 -1.35
CA PHE A 149 4.27 2.63 -0.36
C PHE A 149 3.31 1.47 -0.64
N CYS A 150 2.20 1.71 -1.33
CA CYS A 150 1.18 0.67 -1.57
C CYS A 150 1.22 0.08 -2.98
N VAL A 151 1.76 0.80 -3.97
CA VAL A 151 1.92 0.30 -5.33
C VAL A 151 3.25 -0.44 -5.46
N GLY A 152 3.18 -1.64 -6.03
CA GLY A 152 4.34 -2.47 -6.29
C GLY A 152 4.15 -3.93 -5.88
N ALA A 153 4.81 -4.83 -6.61
CA ALA A 153 4.72 -6.26 -6.41
C ALA A 153 5.05 -6.68 -4.96
N LEU A 154 6.10 -6.09 -4.35
CA LEU A 154 6.49 -6.39 -2.97
C LEU A 154 5.37 -6.16 -1.95
N THR A 155 4.53 -5.14 -2.15
CA THR A 155 3.39 -4.87 -1.24
C THR A 155 2.32 -5.92 -1.37
N VAL A 156 1.91 -6.23 -2.60
CA VAL A 156 0.81 -7.16 -2.86
C VAL A 156 1.23 -8.59 -2.56
N VAL A 157 2.34 -9.04 -3.15
CA VAL A 157 2.85 -10.41 -2.95
C VAL A 157 3.24 -10.66 -1.50
N GLY A 158 3.98 -9.73 -0.87
CA GLY A 158 4.37 -9.85 0.53
C GLY A 158 3.18 -9.89 1.48
N SER A 159 2.12 -9.09 1.24
CA SER A 159 0.90 -9.14 2.04
C SER A 159 0.10 -10.42 1.80
N LEU A 160 0.04 -10.93 0.57
CA LEU A 160 -0.58 -12.23 0.27
C LEU A 160 0.17 -13.37 0.97
N GLN A 161 1.50 -13.39 0.88
CA GLN A 161 2.34 -14.41 1.49
C GLN A 161 2.19 -14.40 3.02
N ALA A 162 2.24 -13.21 3.64
CA ALA A 162 1.98 -13.06 5.07
C ALA A 162 0.59 -13.61 5.46
N GLY A 163 -0.46 -13.30 4.68
CA GLY A 163 -1.82 -13.73 4.96
C GLY A 163 -2.09 -15.23 4.71
N LEU A 164 -1.36 -15.86 3.79
CA LEU A 164 -1.54 -17.29 3.46
C LEU A 164 -0.68 -18.20 4.33
N THR A 165 0.58 -17.84 4.53
CA THR A 165 1.59 -18.72 5.17
C THR A 165 2.09 -18.19 6.51
N GLY A 166 1.88 -16.91 6.83
CA GLY A 166 2.46 -16.23 7.99
C GLY A 166 3.91 -15.81 7.77
N ASP A 167 4.44 -15.96 6.56
CA ASP A 167 5.79 -15.49 6.20
C ASP A 167 5.75 -13.98 5.92
N ASN A 168 6.52 -13.23 6.72
CA ASN A 168 6.58 -11.77 6.67
C ASN A 168 7.91 -11.23 6.12
N GLU A 169 8.78 -12.07 5.58
CA GLU A 169 10.15 -11.68 5.17
C GLU A 169 10.12 -10.56 4.11
N MET A 170 9.26 -10.68 3.10
CA MET A 170 9.09 -9.64 2.07
C MET A 170 8.58 -8.32 2.66
N LEU A 171 7.66 -8.36 3.63
CA LEU A 171 7.15 -7.16 4.29
C LEU A 171 8.21 -6.51 5.20
N PHE A 172 9.11 -7.29 5.83
CA PHE A 172 10.23 -6.73 6.60
C PHE A 172 11.25 -6.04 5.70
N THR A 173 11.59 -6.65 4.56
CA THR A 173 12.44 -6.03 3.56
C THR A 173 11.82 -4.71 3.08
N LYS A 174 10.53 -4.76 2.74
CA LYS A 174 9.79 -3.56 2.35
C LYS A 174 9.76 -2.51 3.44
N SER A 175 9.56 -2.90 4.70
CA SER A 175 9.56 -1.97 5.85
C SER A 175 10.85 -1.16 5.96
N THR A 176 11.98 -1.80 5.64
CA THR A 176 13.28 -1.11 5.62
C THR A 176 13.34 -0.06 4.49
N LEU A 177 12.85 -0.41 3.31
CA LEU A 177 12.77 0.53 2.17
C LEU A 177 11.82 1.68 2.46
N ASP A 178 10.63 1.38 2.99
CA ASP A 178 9.62 2.38 3.33
C ASP A 178 10.07 3.30 4.46
N PHE A 179 10.82 2.77 5.45
CA PHE A 179 11.42 3.58 6.52
C PHE A 179 12.36 4.65 5.95
N ILE A 180 13.32 4.24 5.12
CA ILE A 180 14.29 5.17 4.52
C ILE A 180 13.58 6.20 3.63
N SER A 181 12.67 5.73 2.78
CA SER A 181 11.90 6.58 1.88
C SER A 181 11.01 7.57 2.65
N SER A 182 10.38 7.14 3.74
CA SER A 182 9.52 8.00 4.55
C SER A 182 10.29 9.14 5.24
N ILE A 183 11.57 8.94 5.62
CA ILE A 183 12.44 10.01 6.12
C ILE A 183 12.59 11.09 5.04
N VAL A 184 12.98 10.67 3.84
CA VAL A 184 13.25 11.58 2.72
C VAL A 184 11.97 12.31 2.28
N PHE A 185 10.88 11.58 2.11
CA PHE A 185 9.61 12.16 1.70
C PHE A 185 9.01 13.09 2.76
N ALA A 186 9.05 12.72 4.05
CA ALA A 186 8.50 13.58 5.10
C ALA A 186 9.32 14.85 5.31
N ALA A 187 10.63 14.80 5.14
CA ALA A 187 11.48 15.99 5.17
C ALA A 187 11.08 17.00 4.08
N SER A 188 10.56 16.55 2.95
CA SER A 188 10.21 17.38 1.79
C SER A 188 8.71 17.63 1.64
N LEU A 189 7.89 16.58 1.72
CA LEU A 189 6.44 16.63 1.50
C LEU A 189 5.65 16.92 2.80
N GLY A 190 6.34 16.91 3.94
CA GLY A 190 5.74 17.29 5.22
C GLY A 190 4.87 16.20 5.86
N ILE A 191 3.95 16.63 6.72
CA ILE A 191 3.16 15.75 7.61
C ILE A 191 2.23 14.79 6.85
N GLY A 192 1.88 15.10 5.61
CA GLY A 192 1.07 14.22 4.75
C GLY A 192 1.64 12.81 4.66
N VAL A 193 2.97 12.68 4.64
CA VAL A 193 3.66 11.38 4.59
C VAL A 193 3.39 10.55 5.84
N MET A 194 3.33 11.14 7.02
CA MET A 194 3.01 10.45 8.26
C MET A 194 1.60 9.84 8.23
N PHE A 195 0.63 10.53 7.63
CA PHE A 195 -0.74 10.02 7.49
C PHE A 195 -0.83 8.83 6.53
N SER A 196 0.10 8.68 5.58
CA SER A 196 0.13 7.51 4.70
C SER A 196 0.40 6.20 5.45
N ALA A 197 1.00 6.23 6.64
CA ALA A 197 1.16 5.04 7.48
C ALA A 197 -0.19 4.39 7.82
N GLY A 198 -1.24 5.18 8.08
CA GLY A 198 -2.59 4.68 8.28
C GLY A 198 -3.16 4.01 7.03
N PHE A 199 -2.90 4.57 5.86
CA PHE A 199 -3.32 3.98 4.60
C PHE A 199 -2.55 2.68 4.30
N VAL A 200 -1.23 2.64 4.54
CA VAL A 200 -0.40 1.44 4.43
C VAL A 200 -0.93 0.32 5.32
N PHE A 201 -1.23 0.63 6.58
CA PHE A 201 -1.82 -0.34 7.51
C PHE A 201 -3.13 -0.91 7.00
N PHE A 202 -4.04 -0.04 6.55
CA PHE A 202 -5.34 -0.45 6.03
C PHE A 202 -5.20 -1.29 4.76
N PHE A 203 -4.41 -0.82 3.78
CA PHE A 203 -4.26 -1.47 2.49
C PHE A 203 -3.59 -2.85 2.61
N GLN A 204 -2.42 -2.92 3.24
CA GLN A 204 -1.71 -4.19 3.47
C GLN A 204 -2.49 -5.12 4.39
N GLY A 205 -3.08 -4.58 5.46
CA GLY A 205 -3.91 -5.34 6.39
C GLY A 205 -5.14 -5.95 5.71
N LEU A 206 -5.78 -5.22 4.80
CA LEU A 206 -6.90 -5.73 4.02
C LEU A 206 -6.46 -6.90 3.12
N ILE A 207 -5.31 -6.79 2.45
CA ILE A 207 -4.77 -7.88 1.62
C ILE A 207 -4.45 -9.11 2.49
N VAL A 208 -3.79 -8.93 3.64
CA VAL A 208 -3.48 -10.02 4.57
C VAL A 208 -4.74 -10.74 5.04
N VAL A 209 -5.76 -10.00 5.46
CA VAL A 209 -7.03 -10.55 5.96
C VAL A 209 -7.80 -11.27 4.85
N CYS A 210 -7.78 -10.72 3.65
CA CYS A 210 -8.49 -11.25 2.49
C CYS A 210 -7.64 -12.18 1.62
N ALA A 211 -6.43 -12.56 2.04
CA ALA A 211 -5.44 -13.28 1.23
C ALA A 211 -6.01 -14.58 0.61
N GLY A 212 -6.77 -15.36 1.39
CA GLY A 212 -7.37 -16.60 0.88
C GLY A 212 -8.39 -16.39 -0.24
N PHE A 213 -9.07 -15.24 -0.26
CA PHE A 213 -10.00 -14.86 -1.33
C PHE A 213 -9.28 -14.18 -2.51
N LEU A 214 -8.27 -13.37 -2.23
CA LEU A 214 -7.56 -12.59 -3.24
C LEU A 214 -6.55 -13.43 -4.04
N SER A 215 -5.90 -14.40 -3.39
CA SER A 215 -4.84 -15.21 -4.02
C SER A 215 -5.25 -15.84 -5.36
N PRO A 216 -6.42 -16.46 -5.52
CA PRO A 216 -6.82 -17.02 -6.81
C PRO A 216 -7.15 -15.95 -7.88
N LEU A 217 -7.41 -14.69 -7.46
CA LEU A 217 -7.74 -13.57 -8.35
C LEU A 217 -6.50 -12.77 -8.75
N LEU A 218 -5.41 -12.85 -7.99
CA LEU A 218 -4.20 -12.05 -8.14
C LEU A 218 -3.03 -12.95 -8.57
N SER A 219 -3.02 -13.35 -9.84
CA SER A 219 -1.85 -14.00 -10.43
C SER A 219 -0.69 -13.01 -10.59
N ASP A 220 0.55 -13.51 -10.69
CA ASP A 220 1.74 -12.68 -10.89
C ASP A 220 1.60 -11.74 -12.09
N ALA A 221 0.99 -12.21 -13.18
CA ALA A 221 0.71 -11.39 -14.36
C ALA A 221 -0.27 -10.24 -14.06
N ILE A 222 -1.33 -10.48 -13.28
CA ILE A 222 -2.27 -9.43 -12.88
C ILE A 222 -1.59 -8.43 -11.96
N ILE A 223 -0.77 -8.90 -11.01
CA ILE A 223 -0.01 -8.03 -10.10
C ILE A 223 0.97 -7.15 -10.87
N ALA A 224 1.66 -7.70 -11.88
CA ALA A 224 2.56 -6.95 -12.74
C ALA A 224 1.83 -5.83 -13.50
N GLU A 225 0.66 -6.11 -14.07
CA GLU A 225 -0.16 -5.09 -14.75
C GLU A 225 -0.72 -4.03 -13.79
N MET A 226 -1.12 -4.43 -12.57
CA MET A 226 -1.52 -3.48 -11.53
C MET A 226 -0.36 -2.57 -11.13
N THR A 227 0.85 -3.14 -10.99
CA THR A 227 2.08 -2.42 -10.67
C THR A 227 2.42 -1.45 -11.80
N SER A 228 2.27 -1.87 -13.05
CA SER A 228 2.49 -1.03 -14.23
C SER A 228 1.54 0.17 -14.28
N ALA A 229 0.24 -0.06 -14.06
CA ALA A 229 -0.74 1.02 -13.99
C ALA A 229 -0.41 2.00 -12.85
N GLY A 230 -0.10 1.50 -11.66
CA GLY A 230 0.32 2.32 -10.53
C GLY A 230 1.63 3.05 -10.77
N GLY A 231 2.57 2.43 -11.48
CA GLY A 231 3.84 3.05 -11.90
C GLY A 231 3.62 4.30 -12.75
N LEU A 232 2.67 4.29 -13.70
CA LEU A 232 2.29 5.47 -14.47
C LEU A 232 1.71 6.59 -13.58
N LEU A 233 0.96 6.24 -12.54
CA LEU A 233 0.44 7.22 -11.59
C LEU A 233 1.58 7.85 -10.77
N ILE A 234 2.55 7.05 -10.34
CA ILE A 234 3.74 7.53 -9.63
C ILE A 234 4.58 8.43 -10.56
N PHE A 235 4.75 8.04 -11.81
CA PHE A 235 5.41 8.88 -12.83
C PHE A 235 4.72 10.24 -12.96
N ALA A 236 3.39 10.25 -13.08
CA ALA A 236 2.59 11.47 -13.17
C ALA A 236 2.73 12.36 -11.92
N LEU A 237 2.81 11.76 -10.72
CA LEU A 237 3.12 12.48 -9.48
C LEU A 237 4.50 13.13 -9.52
N GLY A 238 5.50 12.43 -10.04
CA GLY A 238 6.85 12.99 -10.21
C GLY A 238 6.86 14.22 -11.14
N LEU A 239 6.09 14.20 -12.22
CA LEU A 239 5.90 15.36 -13.11
C LEU A 239 5.21 16.52 -12.38
N ASN A 240 4.20 16.23 -11.54
CA ASN A 240 3.55 17.26 -10.72
C ASN A 240 4.53 17.88 -9.71
N LEU A 241 5.36 17.06 -9.03
CA LEU A 241 6.38 17.54 -8.09
C LEU A 241 7.45 18.44 -8.75
N LEU A 242 7.76 18.18 -10.01
CA LEU A 242 8.64 19.04 -10.82
C LEU A 242 7.95 20.32 -11.29
N GLY A 243 6.63 20.44 -11.12
CA GLY A 243 5.84 21.57 -11.63
C GLY A 243 5.61 21.54 -13.13
N ILE A 244 5.92 20.42 -13.82
CA ILE A 244 5.75 20.26 -15.28
C ILE A 244 4.27 20.08 -15.61
N THR A 245 3.51 19.37 -14.76
CA THR A 245 2.08 19.10 -14.96
C THR A 245 1.28 19.42 -13.69
N LYS A 246 -0.05 19.39 -13.83
CA LYS A 246 -1.02 19.49 -12.72
C LYS A 246 -2.10 18.42 -12.88
N LEU A 247 -1.69 17.18 -13.10
CA LEU A 247 -2.60 16.06 -13.28
C LEU A 247 -3.32 15.74 -11.98
N LYS A 248 -4.62 15.52 -12.05
CA LYS A 248 -5.45 15.06 -10.93
C LYS A 248 -5.27 13.56 -10.74
N VAL A 249 -4.10 13.15 -10.25
CA VAL A 249 -3.68 11.73 -10.18
C VAL A 249 -4.65 10.90 -9.35
N MET A 250 -5.36 11.50 -8.40
CA MET A 250 -6.41 10.83 -7.60
C MET A 250 -7.50 10.19 -8.46
N ASN A 251 -7.89 10.83 -9.56
CA ASN A 251 -8.92 10.30 -10.45
C ASN A 251 -8.44 9.08 -11.24
N TYR A 252 -7.15 8.79 -11.25
CA TYR A 252 -6.59 7.61 -11.94
C TYR A 252 -6.44 6.40 -11.00
N ILE A 253 -6.64 6.54 -9.69
CA ILE A 253 -6.47 5.44 -8.71
C ILE A 253 -7.25 4.17 -9.11
N PRO A 254 -8.51 4.23 -9.60
CA PRO A 254 -9.22 3.03 -10.01
C PRO A 254 -8.50 2.23 -11.11
N ALA A 255 -7.64 2.86 -11.92
CA ALA A 255 -6.88 2.19 -12.98
C ALA A 255 -5.98 1.06 -12.44
N ILE A 256 -5.49 1.19 -11.20
CA ILE A 256 -4.63 0.18 -10.55
C ILE A 256 -5.38 -1.17 -10.41
N PHE A 257 -6.69 -1.13 -10.24
CA PHE A 257 -7.51 -2.32 -10.01
C PHE A 257 -8.15 -2.88 -11.29
N MET A 258 -8.12 -2.13 -12.40
CA MET A 258 -8.71 -2.57 -13.68
C MET A 258 -8.10 -3.86 -14.22
N PRO A 259 -6.79 -4.14 -14.10
CA PRO A 259 -6.19 -5.37 -14.59
C PRO A 259 -6.81 -6.64 -14.01
N ILE A 260 -7.37 -6.59 -12.79
CA ILE A 260 -8.06 -7.74 -12.17
C ILE A 260 -9.21 -8.24 -13.07
N ALA A 261 -9.93 -7.33 -13.71
CA ALA A 261 -11.04 -7.68 -14.62
C ALA A 261 -10.59 -7.79 -16.07
N LEU A 262 -9.62 -6.97 -16.50
CA LEU A 262 -9.21 -6.89 -17.90
C LEU A 262 -8.30 -8.04 -18.32
N MET A 263 -7.42 -8.54 -17.45
CA MET A 263 -6.50 -9.64 -17.78
C MET A 263 -7.23 -10.96 -18.10
N PRO A 264 -8.23 -11.42 -17.31
CA PRO A 264 -9.03 -12.58 -17.69
C PRO A 264 -9.76 -12.39 -19.02
N LEU A 265 -10.32 -11.20 -19.28
CA LEU A 265 -10.98 -10.86 -20.53
C LEU A 265 -9.99 -10.88 -21.71
N TYR A 266 -8.83 -10.29 -21.54
CA TYR A 266 -7.76 -10.28 -22.55
C TYR A 266 -7.31 -11.70 -22.90
N ASN A 267 -7.07 -12.55 -21.89
CA ASN A 267 -6.67 -13.95 -22.10
C ASN A 267 -7.77 -14.75 -22.80
N TRP A 268 -9.03 -14.51 -22.46
CA TRP A 268 -10.17 -15.16 -23.13
C TRP A 268 -10.25 -14.74 -24.60
N VAL A 269 -10.17 -13.45 -24.93
CA VAL A 269 -10.17 -12.96 -26.32
C VAL A 269 -8.97 -13.49 -27.09
N SER A 270 -7.77 -13.48 -26.49
CA SER A 270 -6.55 -14.00 -27.11
C SER A 270 -6.59 -15.50 -27.38
N SER A 271 -7.40 -16.25 -26.62
CA SER A 271 -7.59 -17.70 -26.85
C SER A 271 -8.55 -18.03 -28.00
N LEU A 272 -9.30 -17.03 -28.49
CA LEU A 272 -10.24 -17.16 -29.63
C LEU A 272 -9.60 -16.80 -30.98
N LEU A 273 -8.45 -16.11 -30.96
CA LEU A 273 -7.67 -15.71 -32.11
C LEU A 273 -6.54 -16.66 -32.42
#